data_e36a805600acf6e277ba0b2411603c89
#
_entry.id   e36a805600acf6e277ba0b2411603c89
#
_cell.length_a   1.000
_cell.length_b   1.000
_cell.length_c   1.000
_cell.angle_alpha   90.00
_cell.angle_beta   90.00
_cell.angle_gamma   90.00
#
_symmetry.space_group_name_H-M   'P 1'
#
loop_
_entity.id
_entity.type
_entity.pdbx_description
1 polymer ?
#
loop_
_entity_poly.entity_id
_entity_poly.type
_entity_poly.pdbx_seq_one_letter_code
_entity_poly.pdbx_strand_id
1 'polypeptide(L)'
;LAEHCIQSSMDNDPMRWEAVYHLFNARQMEAVINTGTQGYFRDQFFNLRNTSSLTDDIDAVLLSAKELHDPLAIVRCLLIEHELRERRDALNEIDVLNLLFSSKGVSSALSYIFDGELLRVSDSEALKFSKVLAENKFFNEAKRVFESAEPLSYLSGGDAVDPQHGGTEDLKRWADVAHYFMPLDDLVSTIHQTKCEVDDVGAWSRNDEDLHARLMRRLVNGVYETKDEGKIGELFSFFSEKKGHFDCFINLCFSICLNQYPSALVDAAF
;
A
#
# COMPACT_ATOMS: atom_id res chain seq x y z
N LEU A 1 -6.64 5.16 32.70
CA LEU A 1 -6.70 4.49 31.39
C LEU A 1 -5.85 3.21 31.40
N ALA A 2 -4.54 3.28 31.73
CA ALA A 2 -3.65 2.10 31.75
C ALA A 2 -4.19 0.96 32.62
N GLU A 3 -4.65 1.23 33.85
CA GLU A 3 -5.25 0.22 34.72
C GLU A 3 -6.53 -0.39 34.12
N HIS A 4 -7.33 0.42 33.44
CA HIS A 4 -8.53 -0.05 32.75
C HIS A 4 -8.18 -0.96 31.58
N CYS A 5 -7.16 -0.61 30.79
CA CYS A 5 -6.68 -1.45 29.69
C CYS A 5 -6.15 -2.81 30.19
N ILE A 6 -5.45 -2.86 31.35
CA ILE A 6 -4.95 -4.08 31.95
C ILE A 6 -6.07 -4.96 32.50
N GLN A 7 -7.12 -4.34 33.07
CA GLN A 7 -8.25 -5.04 33.66
C GLN A 7 -9.30 -5.52 32.67
N SER A 8 -9.19 -5.13 31.39
CA SER A 8 -10.07 -5.61 30.36
C SER A 8 -9.99 -7.13 30.25
N SER A 9 -11.11 -7.80 30.55
CA SER A 9 -11.16 -9.26 30.74
C SER A 9 -11.29 -10.07 29.45
N MET A 10 -11.41 -9.39 28.31
CA MET A 10 -11.54 -10.05 27.01
C MET A 10 -10.21 -10.03 26.26
N ASP A 11 -9.67 -11.19 25.93
CA ASP A 11 -8.39 -11.35 25.24
C ASP A 11 -8.29 -10.62 23.90
N ASN A 12 -9.41 -10.27 23.27
CA ASN A 12 -9.52 -9.58 21.99
C ASN A 12 -10.01 -8.13 22.12
N ASP A 13 -9.97 -7.54 23.31
CA ASP A 13 -10.37 -6.14 23.49
C ASP A 13 -9.25 -5.20 22.98
N PRO A 14 -9.50 -4.36 21.96
CA PRO A 14 -8.54 -3.37 21.47
C PRO A 14 -7.98 -2.47 22.58
N MET A 15 -8.74 -2.18 23.63
CA MET A 15 -8.26 -1.38 24.76
C MET A 15 -7.10 -2.05 25.50
N ARG A 16 -7.05 -3.39 25.56
CA ARG A 16 -5.92 -4.11 26.13
C ARG A 16 -4.63 -3.90 25.33
N TRP A 17 -4.77 -3.73 24.03
CA TRP A 17 -3.63 -3.52 23.15
C TRP A 17 -2.94 -2.15 23.35
N GLU A 18 -3.65 -1.18 23.90
CA GLU A 18 -3.10 0.14 24.20
C GLU A 18 -2.43 0.21 25.59
N ALA A 19 -2.40 -0.91 26.34
CA ALA A 19 -1.90 -0.92 27.71
C ALA A 19 -0.42 -0.48 27.78
N VAL A 20 0.46 -1.04 26.94
CA VAL A 20 1.89 -0.68 26.91
C VAL A 20 2.06 0.80 26.60
N TYR A 21 1.39 1.33 25.58
CA TYR A 21 1.42 2.75 25.23
C TYR A 21 1.02 3.66 26.40
N HIS A 22 -0.09 3.37 27.08
CA HIS A 22 -0.55 4.18 28.20
C HIS A 22 0.35 4.09 29.43
N LEU A 23 0.89 2.91 29.72
CA LEU A 23 1.85 2.72 30.82
C LEU A 23 3.16 3.45 30.55
N PHE A 24 3.67 3.39 29.33
CA PHE A 24 4.89 4.08 28.92
C PHE A 24 4.73 5.59 29.05
N ASN A 25 3.64 6.16 28.53
CA ASN A 25 3.34 7.59 28.68
C ASN A 25 3.11 8.03 30.12
N ALA A 26 2.61 7.13 30.99
CA ALA A 26 2.49 7.35 32.43
C ALA A 26 3.81 7.17 33.21
N ARG A 27 4.92 6.87 32.50
CA ARG A 27 6.23 6.59 33.08
C ARG A 27 6.28 5.45 34.10
N GLN A 28 5.43 4.44 33.90
CA GLN A 28 5.35 3.26 34.75
C GLN A 28 6.21 2.13 34.15
N MET A 29 7.54 2.31 34.10
CA MET A 29 8.47 1.46 33.34
C MET A 29 8.45 -0.02 33.78
N GLU A 30 8.35 -0.29 35.09
CA GLU A 30 8.20 -1.67 35.57
C GLU A 30 6.90 -2.34 35.08
N ALA A 31 5.81 -1.59 35.10
CA ALA A 31 4.53 -2.08 34.57
C ALA A 31 4.56 -2.32 33.08
N VAL A 32 5.27 -1.48 32.29
CA VAL A 32 5.51 -1.68 30.86
C VAL A 32 6.21 -3.01 30.61
N ILE A 33 7.31 -3.29 31.32
CA ILE A 33 8.09 -4.54 31.19
C ILE A 33 7.25 -5.76 31.57
N ASN A 34 6.46 -5.65 32.64
CA ASN A 34 5.62 -6.74 33.11
C ASN A 34 4.43 -7.02 32.16
N THR A 35 3.91 -6.01 31.50
CA THR A 35 2.81 -6.13 30.52
C THR A 35 3.33 -6.62 29.18
N GLY A 36 4.46 -6.11 28.70
CA GLY A 36 5.06 -6.42 27.39
C GLY A 36 5.71 -7.80 27.36
N THR A 37 4.91 -8.84 27.56
CA THR A 37 5.35 -10.24 27.52
C THR A 37 5.23 -10.83 26.13
N GLN A 38 5.88 -11.97 25.87
CA GLN A 38 5.73 -12.72 24.63
C GLN A 38 4.26 -13.07 24.34
N GLY A 39 3.49 -13.47 25.36
CA GLY A 39 2.05 -13.74 25.21
C GLY A 39 1.28 -12.52 24.75
N TYR A 40 1.54 -11.35 25.37
CA TYR A 40 0.89 -10.09 25.02
C TYR A 40 1.10 -9.72 23.54
N PHE A 41 2.32 -9.77 23.04
CA PHE A 41 2.62 -9.44 21.65
C PHE A 41 2.15 -10.52 20.67
N ARG A 42 2.30 -11.79 21.04
CA ARG A 42 1.87 -12.92 20.23
C ARG A 42 0.35 -12.93 20.02
N ASP A 43 -0.43 -12.68 21.06
CA ASP A 43 -1.89 -12.62 20.97
C ASP A 43 -2.34 -11.49 20.05
N GLN A 44 -1.71 -10.33 20.13
CA GLN A 44 -2.02 -9.20 19.27
C GLN A 44 -1.63 -9.46 17.81
N PHE A 45 -0.47 -10.07 17.57
CA PHE A 45 -0.03 -10.46 16.23
C PHE A 45 -1.03 -11.42 15.56
N PHE A 46 -1.49 -12.45 16.28
CA PHE A 46 -2.48 -13.39 15.74
C PHE A 46 -3.89 -12.79 15.61
N ASN A 47 -4.19 -11.73 16.35
CA ASN A 47 -5.42 -10.96 16.18
C ASN A 47 -5.29 -9.84 15.13
N LEU A 48 -4.19 -9.84 14.37
CA LEU A 48 -3.93 -8.94 13.25
C LEU A 48 -3.91 -7.45 13.66
N ARG A 49 -3.33 -7.14 14.84
CA ARG A 49 -2.96 -5.76 15.17
C ARG A 49 -1.90 -5.29 14.18
N ASN A 50 -1.98 -4.02 13.79
CA ASN A 50 -1.02 -3.42 12.87
C ASN A 50 0.43 -3.61 13.35
N THR A 51 1.32 -3.99 12.43
CA THR A 51 2.72 -4.32 12.74
C THR A 51 3.52 -3.11 13.22
N SER A 52 3.22 -1.89 12.73
CA SER A 52 3.88 -0.66 13.22
C SER A 52 3.57 -0.42 14.69
N SER A 53 2.29 -0.55 15.09
CA SER A 53 1.88 -0.40 16.51
C SER A 53 2.51 -1.44 17.41
N LEU A 54 2.70 -2.68 16.92
CA LEU A 54 3.44 -3.71 17.65
C LEU A 54 4.91 -3.35 17.83
N THR A 55 5.54 -2.80 16.80
CA THR A 55 6.93 -2.34 16.84
C THR A 55 7.08 -1.19 17.84
N ASP A 56 6.20 -0.20 17.80
CA ASP A 56 6.21 0.94 18.74
C ASP A 56 6.10 0.47 20.20
N ASP A 57 5.23 -0.50 20.47
CA ASP A 57 5.09 -1.07 21.81
C ASP A 57 6.34 -1.88 22.24
N ILE A 58 6.97 -2.63 21.32
CA ILE A 58 8.22 -3.35 21.58
C ILE A 58 9.34 -2.35 21.91
N ASP A 59 9.43 -1.26 21.17
CA ASP A 59 10.39 -0.20 21.43
C ASP A 59 10.15 0.46 22.80
N ALA A 60 8.90 0.69 23.19
CA ALA A 60 8.55 1.20 24.50
C ALA A 60 9.00 0.24 25.64
N VAL A 61 8.81 -1.07 25.47
CA VAL A 61 9.30 -2.09 26.41
C VAL A 61 10.83 -2.10 26.48
N LEU A 62 11.50 -2.04 25.31
CA LEU A 62 12.96 -2.02 25.22
C LEU A 62 13.56 -0.77 25.88
N LEU A 63 12.97 0.39 25.65
CA LEU A 63 13.39 1.65 26.30
C LEU A 63 13.20 1.58 27.82
N SER A 64 12.07 1.05 28.29
CA SER A 64 11.80 0.88 29.71
C SER A 64 12.81 -0.07 30.36
N ALA A 65 13.15 -1.18 29.69
CA ALA A 65 14.15 -2.14 30.17
C ALA A 65 15.55 -1.53 30.21
N LYS A 66 15.90 -0.69 29.26
CA LYS A 66 17.17 0.06 29.27
C LYS A 66 17.22 1.08 30.41
N GLU A 67 16.14 1.82 30.67
CA GLU A 67 16.06 2.80 31.75
C GLU A 67 16.20 2.15 33.13
N LEU A 68 15.59 0.97 33.33
CA LEU A 68 15.69 0.21 34.58
C LEU A 68 16.95 -0.68 34.68
N HIS A 69 17.82 -0.66 33.65
CA HIS A 69 19.01 -1.50 33.56
C HIS A 69 18.72 -2.99 33.77
N ASP A 70 17.61 -3.48 33.23
CA ASP A 70 17.21 -4.88 33.27
C ASP A 70 17.68 -5.67 32.04
N PRO A 71 18.84 -6.37 32.14
CA PRO A 71 19.38 -7.09 30.96
C PRO A 71 18.53 -8.28 30.54
N LEU A 72 17.77 -8.89 31.44
CA LEU A 72 16.90 -10.01 31.10
C LEU A 72 15.70 -9.54 30.31
N ALA A 73 15.11 -8.42 30.71
CA ALA A 73 14.03 -7.79 29.96
C ALA A 73 14.49 -7.34 28.56
N ILE A 74 15.70 -6.80 28.44
CA ILE A 74 16.29 -6.44 27.13
C ILE A 74 16.40 -7.66 26.24
N VAL A 75 17.02 -8.75 26.71
CA VAL A 75 17.17 -9.98 25.91
C VAL A 75 15.82 -10.57 25.54
N ARG A 76 14.87 -10.62 26.46
CA ARG A 76 13.50 -11.09 26.19
C ARG A 76 12.84 -10.26 25.11
N CYS A 77 12.96 -8.93 25.18
CA CYS A 77 12.37 -8.01 24.20
C CYS A 77 12.96 -8.23 22.80
N LEU A 78 14.28 -8.38 22.69
CA LEU A 78 14.96 -8.66 21.43
C LEU A 78 14.55 -10.01 20.82
N LEU A 79 14.33 -11.03 21.65
CA LEU A 79 13.83 -12.33 21.18
C LEU A 79 12.38 -12.24 20.67
N ILE A 80 11.54 -11.47 21.35
CA ILE A 80 10.17 -11.21 20.90
C ILE A 80 10.17 -10.46 19.56
N GLU A 81 10.98 -9.40 19.45
CA GLU A 81 11.13 -8.65 18.21
C GLU A 81 11.58 -9.55 17.06
N HIS A 82 12.60 -10.37 17.29
CA HIS A 82 13.09 -11.31 16.28
C HIS A 82 12.01 -12.30 15.84
N GLU A 83 11.30 -12.94 16.79
CA GLU A 83 10.20 -13.87 16.47
C GLU A 83 9.10 -13.20 15.64
N LEU A 84 8.69 -11.98 16.01
CA LEU A 84 7.63 -11.27 15.30
C LEU A 84 8.10 -10.81 13.91
N ARG A 85 9.37 -10.40 13.77
CA ARG A 85 9.96 -10.03 12.50
C ARG A 85 9.99 -11.23 11.54
N GLU A 86 10.47 -12.39 11.98
CA GLU A 86 10.47 -13.60 11.16
C GLU A 86 9.06 -14.01 10.70
N ARG A 87 8.10 -13.89 11.61
CA ARG A 87 6.70 -14.18 11.27
C ARG A 87 6.09 -13.16 10.32
N ARG A 88 6.41 -11.87 10.49
CA ARG A 88 5.97 -10.80 9.61
C ARG A 88 6.55 -10.98 8.20
N ASP A 89 7.85 -11.26 8.10
CA ASP A 89 8.52 -11.43 6.82
C ASP A 89 7.99 -12.67 6.05
N ALA A 90 7.39 -13.62 6.77
CA ALA A 90 6.65 -14.74 6.19
C ALA A 90 5.21 -14.39 5.75
N LEU A 91 4.65 -13.24 6.19
CA LEU A 91 3.31 -12.78 5.85
C LEU A 91 3.41 -11.53 4.98
N ASN A 92 2.90 -11.60 3.76
CA ASN A 92 2.75 -10.42 2.92
C ASN A 92 1.57 -9.58 3.44
N GLU A 93 1.74 -8.27 3.63
CA GLU A 93 0.68 -7.37 4.13
C GLU A 93 -0.60 -7.44 3.28
N ILE A 94 -0.47 -7.58 1.96
CA ILE A 94 -1.63 -7.72 1.08
C ILE A 94 -2.42 -8.99 1.36
N ASP A 95 -1.77 -10.09 1.75
CA ASP A 95 -2.45 -11.33 2.09
C ASP A 95 -3.25 -11.19 3.38
N VAL A 96 -2.71 -10.46 4.36
CA VAL A 96 -3.41 -10.11 5.61
C VAL A 96 -4.62 -9.24 5.30
N LEU A 97 -4.48 -8.22 4.45
CA LEU A 97 -5.58 -7.34 4.04
C LEU A 97 -6.68 -8.12 3.30
N ASN A 98 -6.30 -8.99 2.39
CA ASN A 98 -7.25 -9.85 1.66
C ASN A 98 -7.97 -10.82 2.59
N LEU A 99 -7.27 -11.37 3.59
CA LEU A 99 -7.87 -12.23 4.61
C LEU A 99 -8.86 -11.46 5.49
N LEU A 100 -8.47 -10.27 5.95
CA LEU A 100 -9.37 -9.39 6.73
C LEU A 100 -10.60 -9.00 5.92
N PHE A 101 -10.40 -8.57 4.67
CA PHE A 101 -11.48 -8.21 3.77
C PHE A 101 -12.46 -9.38 3.55
N SER A 102 -11.94 -10.57 3.24
CA SER A 102 -12.77 -11.75 2.96
C SER A 102 -13.48 -12.32 4.20
N SER A 103 -12.82 -12.25 5.39
CA SER A 103 -13.33 -12.88 6.61
C SER A 103 -14.16 -11.94 7.49
N LYS A 104 -13.79 -10.66 7.57
CA LYS A 104 -14.40 -9.66 8.48
C LYS A 104 -14.99 -8.45 7.75
N GLY A 105 -14.82 -8.37 6.43
CA GLY A 105 -15.37 -7.31 5.59
C GLY A 105 -14.49 -6.06 5.48
N VAL A 106 -14.94 -5.12 4.65
CA VAL A 106 -14.19 -3.92 4.27
C VAL A 106 -13.81 -3.03 5.44
N SER A 107 -14.71 -2.86 6.42
CA SER A 107 -14.45 -1.99 7.57
C SER A 107 -13.26 -2.48 8.41
N SER A 108 -13.10 -3.80 8.58
CA SER A 108 -11.99 -4.39 9.32
C SER A 108 -10.66 -4.23 8.56
N ALA A 109 -10.67 -4.38 7.24
CA ALA A 109 -9.49 -4.14 6.43
C ALA A 109 -9.08 -2.65 6.46
N LEU A 110 -10.05 -1.72 6.39
CA LEU A 110 -9.76 -0.29 6.48
C LEU A 110 -9.24 0.12 7.87
N SER A 111 -9.74 -0.47 8.95
CA SER A 111 -9.20 -0.20 10.29
C SER A 111 -7.79 -0.74 10.50
N TYR A 112 -7.36 -1.71 9.70
CA TYR A 112 -5.98 -2.17 9.66
C TYR A 112 -5.07 -1.20 8.89
N ILE A 113 -5.57 -0.66 7.76
CA ILE A 113 -4.83 0.26 6.89
C ILE A 113 -4.67 1.63 7.52
N PHE A 114 -5.70 2.14 8.21
CA PHE A 114 -5.75 3.51 8.71
C PHE A 114 -5.66 3.59 10.24
N ASP A 115 -4.97 4.63 10.71
CA ASP A 115 -5.09 5.16 12.05
C ASP A 115 -5.66 6.58 11.97
N GLY A 116 -6.96 6.72 12.18
CA GLY A 116 -7.66 7.94 11.84
C GLY A 116 -7.60 8.24 10.35
N GLU A 117 -6.86 9.28 9.97
CA GLU A 117 -6.62 9.64 8.56
C GLU A 117 -5.22 9.22 8.06
N LEU A 118 -4.36 8.70 8.93
CA LEU A 118 -3.00 8.33 8.56
C LEU A 118 -2.95 6.91 7.99
N LEU A 119 -2.26 6.76 6.87
CA LEU A 119 -1.96 5.47 6.27
C LEU A 119 -0.88 4.75 7.08
N ARG A 120 -1.11 3.48 7.45
CA ARG A 120 -0.18 2.65 8.25
C ARG A 120 0.53 1.57 7.46
N VAL A 121 0.13 1.36 6.23
CA VAL A 121 0.76 0.42 5.30
C VAL A 121 1.57 1.18 4.27
N SER A 122 2.46 0.50 3.54
CA SER A 122 3.18 1.15 2.45
C SER A 122 2.24 1.58 1.33
N ASP A 123 2.60 2.64 0.59
CA ASP A 123 1.85 3.12 -0.57
C ASP A 123 1.61 1.99 -1.57
N SER A 124 2.62 1.15 -1.79
CA SER A 124 2.53 -0.04 -2.64
C SER A 124 1.41 -0.99 -2.24
N GLU A 125 1.32 -1.31 -0.95
CA GLU A 125 0.29 -2.23 -0.44
C GLU A 125 -1.09 -1.57 -0.41
N ALA A 126 -1.15 -0.28 -0.10
CA ALA A 126 -2.39 0.51 -0.18
C ALA A 126 -2.94 0.52 -1.61
N LEU A 127 -2.09 0.78 -2.62
CA LEU A 127 -2.51 0.77 -4.02
C LEU A 127 -2.98 -0.60 -4.48
N LYS A 128 -2.29 -1.68 -4.10
CA LYS A 128 -2.74 -3.06 -4.40
C LYS A 128 -4.13 -3.32 -3.80
N PHE A 129 -4.32 -2.91 -2.55
CA PHE A 129 -5.60 -3.14 -1.88
C PHE A 129 -6.70 -2.25 -2.43
N SER A 130 -6.40 -1.01 -2.82
CA SER A 130 -7.33 -0.14 -3.54
C SER A 130 -7.84 -0.80 -4.83
N LYS A 131 -6.96 -1.49 -5.59
CA LYS A 131 -7.37 -2.29 -6.75
C LYS A 131 -8.36 -3.39 -6.37
N VAL A 132 -8.05 -4.17 -5.32
CA VAL A 132 -8.94 -5.24 -4.83
C VAL A 132 -10.31 -4.69 -4.44
N LEU A 133 -10.36 -3.56 -3.75
CA LEU A 133 -11.62 -2.90 -3.38
C LEU A 133 -12.41 -2.43 -4.60
N ALA A 134 -11.74 -1.81 -5.60
CA ALA A 134 -12.39 -1.34 -6.81
C ALA A 134 -12.98 -2.49 -7.64
N GLU A 135 -12.24 -3.58 -7.80
CA GLU A 135 -12.69 -4.81 -8.47
C GLU A 135 -13.90 -5.45 -7.78
N ASN A 136 -13.99 -5.33 -6.45
CA ASN A 136 -15.12 -5.78 -5.65
C ASN A 136 -16.22 -4.72 -5.51
N LYS A 137 -16.16 -3.59 -6.26
CA LYS A 137 -17.17 -2.52 -6.33
C LYS A 137 -17.31 -1.67 -5.06
N PHE A 138 -16.34 -1.67 -4.19
CA PHE A 138 -16.22 -0.76 -3.03
C PHE A 138 -15.50 0.53 -3.45
N PHE A 139 -16.06 1.25 -4.43
CA PHE A 139 -15.39 2.38 -5.08
C PHE A 139 -15.07 3.55 -4.15
N ASN A 140 -15.91 3.84 -3.17
CA ASN A 140 -15.68 4.93 -2.22
C ASN A 140 -14.48 4.63 -1.30
N GLU A 141 -14.44 3.42 -0.77
CA GLU A 141 -13.38 2.93 0.09
C GLU A 141 -12.07 2.78 -0.70
N ALA A 142 -12.16 2.23 -1.90
CA ALA A 142 -11.04 2.12 -2.82
C ALA A 142 -10.42 3.50 -3.14
N LYS A 143 -11.27 4.49 -3.43
CA LYS A 143 -10.85 5.87 -3.70
C LYS A 143 -10.17 6.49 -2.49
N ARG A 144 -10.72 6.31 -1.28
CA ARG A 144 -10.10 6.80 -0.05
C ARG A 144 -8.70 6.24 0.14
N VAL A 145 -8.53 4.91 -0.03
CA VAL A 145 -7.21 4.26 0.07
C VAL A 145 -6.26 4.77 -1.00
N PHE A 146 -6.74 4.91 -2.24
CA PHE A 146 -5.96 5.42 -3.36
C PHE A 146 -5.47 6.86 -3.14
N GLU A 147 -6.35 7.75 -2.67
CA GLU A 147 -6.01 9.16 -2.40
C GLU A 147 -5.08 9.34 -1.20
N SER A 148 -5.08 8.38 -0.27
CA SER A 148 -4.19 8.42 0.91
C SER A 148 -2.81 7.83 0.64
N ALA A 149 -2.65 7.02 -0.41
CA ALA A 149 -1.34 6.62 -0.89
C ALA A 149 -0.71 7.82 -1.63
N GLU A 150 0.44 8.29 -1.15
CA GLU A 150 1.08 9.53 -1.62
C GLU A 150 2.07 9.40 -2.81
N PRO A 151 2.01 8.42 -3.71
CA PRO A 151 2.96 8.39 -4.84
C PRO A 151 2.84 9.64 -5.71
N LEU A 152 1.72 10.39 -5.62
CA LEU A 152 1.54 11.68 -6.27
C LEU A 152 2.34 12.83 -5.63
N SER A 153 2.82 12.70 -4.40
CA SER A 153 3.72 13.68 -3.79
C SER A 153 5.04 13.77 -4.56
N TYR A 154 5.51 12.64 -5.10
CA TYR A 154 6.67 12.59 -6.01
C TYR A 154 6.40 13.29 -7.34
N LEU A 155 5.14 13.38 -7.77
CA LEU A 155 4.74 14.00 -9.03
C LEU A 155 4.53 15.52 -8.90
N SER A 156 4.03 15.99 -7.76
CA SER A 156 3.68 17.40 -7.55
C SER A 156 4.83 18.25 -7.00
N GLY A 157 5.83 17.64 -6.38
CA GLY A 157 6.94 18.34 -5.72
C GLY A 157 8.05 18.80 -6.67
N GLY A 158 8.06 18.37 -7.93
CA GLY A 158 9.15 18.62 -8.87
C GLY A 158 10.43 17.85 -8.53
N ASP A 159 10.41 17.07 -7.47
CA ASP A 159 11.48 16.15 -7.10
C ASP A 159 11.41 14.91 -8.00
N ALA A 160 12.56 14.49 -8.48
CA ALA A 160 12.65 13.33 -9.33
C ALA A 160 12.50 12.04 -8.50
N VAL A 161 11.89 11.02 -9.08
CA VAL A 161 11.67 9.73 -8.42
C VAL A 161 12.99 8.97 -8.30
N ASP A 162 13.41 8.68 -7.07
CA ASP A 162 14.57 7.82 -6.84
C ASP A 162 14.24 6.36 -7.17
N PRO A 163 14.85 5.80 -8.23
CA PRO A 163 14.61 4.42 -8.61
C PRO A 163 15.14 3.40 -7.59
N GLN A 164 16.02 3.80 -6.68
CA GLN A 164 16.60 2.91 -5.67
C GLN A 164 15.73 2.77 -4.42
N HIS A 165 14.82 3.72 -4.16
CA HIS A 165 13.96 3.73 -2.97
C HIS A 165 12.52 3.25 -3.22
N GLY A 166 12.27 2.47 -4.26
CA GLY A 166 10.96 1.86 -4.51
C GLY A 166 9.93 2.75 -5.22
N GLY A 167 10.17 4.07 -5.34
CA GLY A 167 9.22 5.02 -5.91
C GLY A 167 8.75 4.69 -7.33
N THR A 168 9.56 4.04 -8.15
CA THR A 168 9.15 3.58 -9.48
C THR A 168 8.15 2.43 -9.44
N GLU A 169 8.22 1.54 -8.44
CA GLU A 169 7.23 0.47 -8.28
C GLU A 169 5.89 1.01 -7.79
N ASP A 170 5.90 1.98 -6.89
CA ASP A 170 4.68 2.64 -6.41
C ASP A 170 3.98 3.40 -7.53
N LEU A 171 4.73 4.10 -8.40
CA LEU A 171 4.18 4.73 -9.60
C LEU A 171 3.58 3.72 -10.59
N LYS A 172 4.23 2.57 -10.80
CA LYS A 172 3.67 1.51 -11.65
C LYS A 172 2.36 0.99 -11.10
N ARG A 173 2.29 0.76 -9.76
CA ARG A 173 1.05 0.33 -9.09
C ARG A 173 -0.02 1.40 -9.15
N TRP A 174 0.36 2.67 -8.98
CA TRP A 174 -0.54 3.79 -9.17
C TRP A 174 -1.13 3.78 -10.58
N ALA A 175 -0.31 3.62 -11.62
CA ALA A 175 -0.78 3.56 -13.01
C ALA A 175 -1.72 2.39 -13.29
N ASP A 176 -1.53 1.23 -12.60
CA ASP A 176 -2.43 0.08 -12.70
C ASP A 176 -3.83 0.34 -12.12
N VAL A 177 -3.97 1.31 -11.19
CA VAL A 177 -5.20 1.51 -10.41
C VAL A 177 -5.88 2.84 -10.72
N ALA A 178 -5.13 3.84 -11.12
CA ALA A 178 -5.60 5.22 -11.26
C ALA A 178 -6.78 5.38 -12.25
N HIS A 179 -6.88 4.49 -13.25
CA HIS A 179 -7.97 4.48 -14.23
C HIS A 179 -9.37 4.20 -13.62
N TYR A 180 -9.44 3.71 -12.38
CA TYR A 180 -10.73 3.58 -11.68
C TYR A 180 -11.25 4.93 -11.16
N PHE A 181 -10.37 5.90 -10.92
CA PHE A 181 -10.66 7.12 -10.16
C PHE A 181 -10.39 8.43 -10.92
N MET A 182 -9.58 8.39 -11.96
CA MET A 182 -9.16 9.58 -12.71
C MET A 182 -9.55 9.49 -14.18
N PRO A 183 -9.92 10.64 -14.81
CA PRO A 183 -10.11 10.72 -16.25
C PRO A 183 -8.81 10.38 -17.00
N LEU A 184 -8.96 9.81 -18.19
CA LEU A 184 -7.81 9.33 -18.98
C LEU A 184 -6.85 10.45 -19.38
N ASP A 185 -7.38 11.64 -19.72
CA ASP A 185 -6.57 12.82 -20.08
C ASP A 185 -5.69 13.28 -18.91
N ASP A 186 -6.25 13.29 -17.69
CA ASP A 186 -5.51 13.66 -16.47
C ASP A 186 -4.42 12.63 -16.15
N LEU A 187 -4.73 11.34 -16.29
CA LEU A 187 -3.78 10.25 -16.10
C LEU A 187 -2.58 10.35 -17.02
N VAL A 188 -2.83 10.52 -18.31
CA VAL A 188 -1.77 10.63 -19.32
C VAL A 188 -0.94 11.90 -19.07
N SER A 189 -1.60 13.03 -18.76
CA SER A 189 -0.91 14.27 -18.40
C SER A 189 0.00 14.08 -17.17
N THR A 190 -0.50 13.41 -16.14
CA THR A 190 0.26 13.11 -14.91
C THR A 190 1.46 12.23 -15.23
N ILE A 191 1.30 11.17 -16.02
CA ILE A 191 2.41 10.30 -16.43
C ILE A 191 3.50 11.10 -17.15
N HIS A 192 3.12 12.02 -18.07
CA HIS A 192 4.09 12.84 -18.79
C HIS A 192 4.81 13.88 -17.93
N GLN A 193 4.24 14.25 -16.78
CA GLN A 193 4.87 15.18 -15.85
C GLN A 193 5.86 14.48 -14.90
N THR A 194 5.83 13.14 -14.84
CA THR A 194 6.71 12.37 -13.98
C THR A 194 8.15 12.46 -14.44
N LYS A 195 9.07 12.74 -13.53
CA LYS A 195 10.51 12.77 -13.78
C LYS A 195 11.20 11.65 -13.01
N CYS A 196 12.31 11.14 -13.53
CA CYS A 196 13.13 10.14 -12.90
C CYS A 196 14.49 10.72 -12.51
N GLU A 197 14.92 10.57 -11.26
CA GLU A 197 16.30 10.87 -10.87
C GLU A 197 17.25 9.83 -11.44
N VAL A 198 18.30 10.31 -12.11
CA VAL A 198 19.39 9.47 -12.59
C VAL A 198 20.70 10.10 -12.12
N ASP A 199 21.52 9.32 -11.45
CA ASP A 199 22.79 9.75 -10.86
C ASP A 199 23.87 10.19 -11.86
N ASP A 200 23.63 10.13 -13.18
CA ASP A 200 24.61 10.46 -14.20
C ASP A 200 24.15 11.59 -15.15
N VAL A 201 24.91 12.67 -15.15
CA VAL A 201 24.76 13.89 -15.93
C VAL A 201 24.82 13.58 -17.42
N GLY A 202 23.71 13.19 -18.02
CA GLY A 202 23.61 12.95 -19.46
C GLY A 202 22.62 11.88 -19.92
N ALA A 203 22.05 11.11 -19.02
CA ALA A 203 21.13 10.02 -19.36
C ALA A 203 19.64 10.35 -19.14
N TRP A 204 19.32 11.55 -18.70
CA TRP A 204 17.99 11.99 -18.27
C TRP A 204 16.86 11.70 -19.26
N SER A 205 17.03 12.12 -20.51
CA SER A 205 15.95 12.02 -21.49
C SER A 205 15.56 10.59 -21.85
N ARG A 206 16.53 9.66 -21.77
CA ARG A 206 16.31 8.26 -22.18
C ARG A 206 15.60 7.44 -21.12
N ASN A 207 15.87 7.77 -19.84
CA ASN A 207 15.25 7.06 -18.70
C ASN A 207 13.84 7.57 -18.40
N ASP A 208 13.57 8.86 -18.60
CA ASP A 208 12.23 9.42 -18.48
C ASP A 208 11.29 8.85 -19.55
N GLU A 209 11.73 8.77 -20.81
CA GLU A 209 10.96 8.13 -21.87
C GLU A 209 10.68 6.65 -21.56
N ASP A 210 11.64 5.92 -21.01
CA ASP A 210 11.45 4.53 -20.64
C ASP A 210 10.48 4.40 -19.44
N LEU A 211 10.55 5.30 -18.46
CA LEU A 211 9.59 5.34 -17.34
C LEU A 211 8.18 5.65 -17.83
N HIS A 212 8.00 6.69 -18.63
CA HIS A 212 6.70 7.05 -19.21
C HIS A 212 6.11 5.88 -20.02
N ALA A 213 6.91 5.24 -20.86
CA ALA A 213 6.47 4.08 -21.62
C ALA A 213 6.03 2.91 -20.73
N ARG A 214 6.74 2.66 -19.62
CA ARG A 214 6.37 1.63 -18.65
C ARG A 214 5.08 1.97 -17.91
N LEU A 215 4.93 3.21 -17.43
CA LEU A 215 3.71 3.65 -16.75
C LEU A 215 2.51 3.61 -17.69
N MET A 216 2.68 4.06 -18.95
CA MET A 216 1.64 4.01 -19.96
C MET A 216 1.21 2.58 -20.28
N ARG A 217 2.18 1.65 -20.38
CA ARG A 217 1.89 0.23 -20.57
C ARG A 217 1.13 -0.37 -19.39
N ARG A 218 1.45 0.04 -18.16
CA ARG A 218 0.73 -0.39 -16.95
C ARG A 218 -0.70 0.14 -16.94
N LEU A 219 -0.90 1.40 -17.28
CA LEU A 219 -2.24 1.99 -17.43
C LEU A 219 -3.09 1.20 -18.45
N VAL A 220 -2.53 0.94 -19.63
CA VAL A 220 -3.22 0.15 -20.67
C VAL A 220 -3.58 -1.24 -20.17
N ASN A 221 -2.66 -1.92 -19.51
CA ASN A 221 -2.90 -3.25 -18.95
C ASN A 221 -3.96 -3.21 -17.85
N GLY A 222 -3.92 -2.21 -16.96
CA GLY A 222 -4.90 -2.05 -15.89
C GLY A 222 -6.32 -1.86 -16.44
N VAL A 223 -6.49 -0.99 -17.42
CA VAL A 223 -7.79 -0.79 -18.12
C VAL A 223 -8.24 -2.08 -18.81
N TYR A 224 -7.32 -2.78 -19.48
CA TYR A 224 -7.60 -4.02 -20.18
C TYR A 224 -8.07 -5.14 -19.24
N GLU A 225 -7.45 -5.28 -18.07
CA GLU A 225 -7.82 -6.27 -17.06
C GLU A 225 -9.25 -6.09 -16.52
N THR A 226 -9.81 -4.87 -16.58
CA THR A 226 -11.20 -4.63 -16.18
C THR A 226 -12.22 -5.34 -17.05
N LYS A 227 -11.85 -5.71 -18.28
CA LYS A 227 -12.76 -6.25 -19.33
C LYS A 227 -13.96 -5.34 -19.60
N ASP A 228 -13.85 -4.06 -19.28
CA ASP A 228 -14.87 -3.04 -19.57
C ASP A 228 -14.65 -2.52 -21.00
N GLU A 229 -15.52 -2.97 -21.91
CA GLU A 229 -15.46 -2.61 -23.33
C GLU A 229 -15.56 -1.10 -23.54
N GLY A 230 -16.33 -0.38 -22.71
CA GLY A 230 -16.46 1.07 -22.76
C GLY A 230 -15.15 1.76 -22.49
N LYS A 231 -14.47 1.42 -21.39
CA LYS A 231 -13.16 1.97 -21.02
C LYS A 231 -12.07 1.60 -22.02
N ILE A 232 -12.10 0.37 -22.55
CA ILE A 232 -11.16 -0.05 -23.59
C ILE A 232 -11.39 0.78 -24.86
N GLY A 233 -12.65 1.04 -25.24
CA GLY A 233 -13.02 1.89 -26.36
C GLY A 233 -12.58 3.35 -26.18
N GLU A 234 -12.74 3.93 -24.99
CA GLU A 234 -12.22 5.26 -24.65
C GLU A 234 -10.70 5.33 -24.80
N LEU A 235 -9.98 4.34 -24.25
CA LEU A 235 -8.53 4.25 -24.34
C LEU A 235 -8.07 4.15 -25.81
N PHE A 236 -8.78 3.36 -26.60
CA PHE A 236 -8.53 3.20 -28.03
C PHE A 236 -8.74 4.52 -28.79
N SER A 237 -9.86 5.21 -28.58
CA SER A 237 -10.16 6.51 -29.19
C SER A 237 -9.11 7.55 -28.82
N PHE A 238 -8.72 7.58 -27.55
CA PHE A 238 -7.69 8.48 -27.04
C PHE A 238 -6.35 8.29 -27.78
N PHE A 239 -5.86 7.06 -27.89
CA PHE A 239 -4.58 6.80 -28.57
C PHE A 239 -4.65 6.94 -30.09
N SER A 240 -5.79 6.72 -30.73
CA SER A 240 -5.96 6.92 -32.14
C SER A 240 -5.87 8.40 -32.55
N GLU A 241 -6.27 9.31 -31.64
CA GLU A 241 -6.24 10.75 -31.87
C GLU A 241 -4.88 11.39 -31.57
N LYS A 242 -4.09 10.79 -30.63
CA LYS A 242 -2.82 11.35 -30.14
C LYS A 242 -1.61 10.61 -30.72
N LYS A 243 -1.02 11.22 -31.76
CA LYS A 243 0.12 10.67 -32.53
C LYS A 243 1.39 10.32 -31.71
N GLY A 244 1.52 10.77 -30.46
CA GLY A 244 2.70 10.55 -29.62
C GLY A 244 2.76 9.19 -28.92
N HIS A 245 1.72 8.37 -29.02
CA HIS A 245 1.58 7.11 -28.26
C HIS A 245 1.37 5.88 -29.15
N PHE A 246 1.96 5.91 -30.34
CA PHE A 246 1.77 4.87 -31.36
C PHE A 246 2.10 3.45 -30.87
N ASP A 247 3.16 3.29 -30.09
CA ASP A 247 3.54 1.98 -29.55
C ASP A 247 2.51 1.44 -28.53
N CYS A 248 1.94 2.31 -27.71
CA CYS A 248 0.86 1.95 -26.79
C CYS A 248 -0.42 1.55 -27.53
N PHE A 249 -0.74 2.29 -28.59
CA PHE A 249 -1.85 1.99 -29.48
C PHE A 249 -1.70 0.62 -30.15
N ILE A 250 -0.54 0.34 -30.75
CA ILE A 250 -0.25 -0.96 -31.38
C ILE A 250 -0.35 -2.09 -30.34
N ASN A 251 0.24 -1.93 -29.17
CA ASN A 251 0.17 -2.94 -28.12
C ASN A 251 -1.27 -3.21 -27.66
N LEU A 252 -2.10 -2.17 -27.56
CA LEU A 252 -3.52 -2.30 -27.24
C LEU A 252 -4.27 -3.06 -28.37
N CYS A 253 -4.02 -2.72 -29.64
CA CYS A 253 -4.61 -3.42 -30.79
C CYS A 253 -4.24 -4.91 -30.78
N PHE A 254 -2.96 -5.25 -30.58
CA PHE A 254 -2.53 -6.64 -30.45
C PHE A 254 -3.21 -7.37 -29.29
N SER A 255 -3.33 -6.72 -28.14
CA SER A 255 -3.98 -7.32 -26.96
C SER A 255 -5.47 -7.58 -27.21
N ILE A 256 -6.16 -6.67 -27.89
CA ILE A 256 -7.57 -6.84 -28.29
C ILE A 256 -7.71 -8.02 -29.25
N CYS A 257 -6.84 -8.12 -30.27
CA CYS A 257 -6.89 -9.21 -31.24
C CYS A 257 -6.57 -10.58 -30.64
N LEU A 258 -5.53 -10.66 -29.79
CA LEU A 258 -5.09 -11.93 -29.20
C LEU A 258 -6.11 -12.54 -28.22
N ASN A 259 -6.94 -11.73 -27.58
CA ASN A 259 -7.87 -12.18 -26.57
C ASN A 259 -9.32 -12.31 -27.06
N GLN A 260 -9.53 -12.31 -28.36
CA GLN A 260 -10.85 -12.55 -28.99
C GLN A 260 -11.96 -11.63 -28.46
N TYR A 261 -11.68 -10.35 -28.31
CA TYR A 261 -12.70 -9.36 -27.99
C TYR A 261 -13.79 -9.32 -29.09
N PRO A 262 -15.02 -8.86 -28.75
CA PRO A 262 -16.11 -8.77 -29.72
C PRO A 262 -15.67 -8.07 -31.01
N SER A 263 -16.15 -8.57 -32.16
CA SER A 263 -15.77 -8.10 -33.48
C SER A 263 -15.88 -6.57 -33.64
N ALA A 264 -16.84 -5.94 -32.96
CA ALA A 264 -17.01 -4.48 -32.99
C ALA A 264 -15.79 -3.69 -32.47
N LEU A 265 -15.06 -4.21 -31.45
CA LEU A 265 -13.81 -3.58 -30.98
C LEU A 265 -12.64 -3.88 -31.92
N VAL A 266 -12.61 -5.06 -32.51
CA VAL A 266 -11.61 -5.44 -33.54
C VAL A 266 -11.80 -4.58 -34.81
N ASP A 267 -13.04 -4.44 -35.27
CA ASP A 267 -13.38 -3.63 -36.45
C ASP A 267 -13.07 -2.13 -36.25
N ALA A 268 -13.11 -1.63 -35.00
CA ALA A 268 -12.71 -0.26 -34.67
C ALA A 268 -11.18 -0.09 -34.60
N ALA A 269 -10.43 -1.19 -34.36
CA ALA A 269 -8.97 -1.16 -34.25
C ALA A 269 -8.24 -1.26 -35.57
N PHE A 270 -8.91 -1.70 -36.64
CA PHE A 270 -8.41 -1.87 -38.02
C PHE A 270 -9.25 -1.10 -39.04
#